data_50ddd83032a67c09f458f6f120842c88
#
_entry.id   50ddd83032a67c09f458f6f120842c88
#
_cell.length_a   1.000
_cell.length_b   1.000
_cell.length_c   1.000
_cell.angle_alpha   90.00
_cell.angle_beta   90.00
_cell.angle_gamma   90.00
#
_symmetry.space_group_name_H-M   'P 1'
#
loop_
_entity.id
_entity.type
_entity.pdbx_description
1 polymer ?
#
loop_
_entity_poly.entity_id
_entity_poly.type
_entity_poly.pdbx_seq_one_letter_code
_entity_poly.pdbx_strand_id
1 'polypeptide(L)'
;MNIGDIEQYSKNLNRKIFFDYELKKTNWFNIGGKAKIYFKPETLQELIEFLKLYNNRGKIFVIGAGSNILFQDGLFNGVVIKLGKNFSKISILNHSTVVAGSGTSDKQLSEFALENSIGGFEFLSCIPGTVGGGLRMNSGCFKREFKDILISVQAIDTFGKVLTIPEYKIKFSYRKCDLPKDIIFLSATFKGNKKNTT
;
A
#
# COMPACT_ATOMS: atom_id res chain seq x y z
N MET A 1 19.12 16.45 -6.53
CA MET A 1 18.61 16.19 -5.17
C MET A 1 19.79 15.89 -4.27
N ASN A 2 20.02 16.72 -3.25
CA ASN A 2 21.03 16.43 -2.21
C ASN A 2 20.44 15.36 -1.27
N ILE A 3 21.15 14.26 -1.01
CA ILE A 3 20.69 13.11 -0.24
C ILE A 3 21.61 12.78 0.93
N GLY A 4 22.60 13.64 1.23
CA GLY A 4 23.63 13.37 2.26
C GLY A 4 23.05 13.12 3.66
N ASP A 5 21.99 13.83 4.03
CA ASP A 5 21.26 13.62 5.29
C ASP A 5 20.47 12.30 5.30
N ILE A 6 19.96 11.87 4.15
CA ILE A 6 19.28 10.56 4.01
C ILE A 6 20.32 9.41 4.08
N GLU A 7 21.51 9.62 3.51
CA GLU A 7 22.61 8.67 3.61
C GLU A 7 23.06 8.50 5.07
N GLN A 8 23.16 9.61 5.81
CA GLN A 8 23.47 9.55 7.24
C GLN A 8 22.36 8.85 8.04
N TYR A 9 21.09 9.15 7.78
CA TYR A 9 19.94 8.52 8.41
C TYR A 9 19.90 7.02 8.09
N SER A 10 20.26 6.61 6.88
CA SER A 10 20.25 5.21 6.46
C SER A 10 21.18 4.31 7.28
N LYS A 11 22.26 4.87 7.84
CA LYS A 11 23.20 4.12 8.70
C LYS A 11 22.54 3.62 9.98
N ASN A 12 21.50 4.30 10.45
CA ASN A 12 20.74 3.95 11.66
C ASN A 12 19.59 2.95 11.39
N LEU A 13 19.27 2.67 10.11
CA LEU A 13 18.09 1.90 9.71
C LEU A 13 18.38 0.50 9.17
N ASN A 14 19.42 -0.18 9.65
CA ASN A 14 19.69 -1.60 9.37
C ASN A 14 19.30 -2.06 7.94
N ARG A 15 19.85 -1.42 6.90
CA ARG A 15 19.63 -1.75 5.49
C ARG A 15 18.17 -1.66 5.00
N LYS A 16 17.40 -0.68 5.45
CA LYS A 16 16.04 -0.42 4.97
C LYS A 16 15.98 0.63 3.86
N ILE A 17 17.05 1.40 3.67
CA ILE A 17 17.21 2.37 2.60
C ILE A 17 18.34 1.90 1.68
N PHE A 18 18.06 1.88 0.39
CA PHE A 18 18.99 1.49 -0.65
C PHE A 18 19.08 2.62 -1.69
N PHE A 19 20.27 2.85 -2.21
CA PHE A 19 20.53 3.84 -3.26
C PHE A 19 20.77 3.12 -4.60
N ASP A 20 20.36 3.76 -5.69
CA ASP A 20 20.47 3.24 -7.07
C ASP A 20 19.95 1.80 -7.23
N TYR A 21 18.82 1.53 -6.57
CA TYR A 21 18.24 0.20 -6.44
C TYR A 21 17.56 -0.27 -7.73
N GLU A 22 17.85 -1.49 -8.17
CA GLU A 22 17.28 -2.09 -9.38
C GLU A 22 15.78 -2.44 -9.20
N LEU A 23 14.92 -1.70 -9.90
CA LEU A 23 13.46 -1.85 -9.81
C LEU A 23 12.93 -3.14 -10.45
N LYS A 24 13.69 -3.73 -11.38
CA LYS A 24 13.35 -5.05 -11.95
C LYS A 24 13.18 -6.16 -10.89
N LYS A 25 13.80 -6.02 -9.71
CA LYS A 25 13.67 -6.95 -8.59
C LYS A 25 12.37 -6.78 -7.79
N THR A 26 11.55 -5.79 -8.11
CA THR A 26 10.38 -5.40 -7.31
C THR A 26 9.04 -5.60 -8.00
N ASN A 27 9.05 -5.98 -9.27
CA ASN A 27 7.84 -6.17 -10.07
C ASN A 27 7.84 -7.54 -10.78
N TRP A 28 6.64 -7.98 -11.16
CA TRP A 28 6.45 -9.31 -11.75
C TRP A 28 6.99 -9.44 -13.17
N PHE A 29 7.13 -8.34 -13.88
CA PHE A 29 7.69 -8.35 -15.24
C PHE A 29 9.21 -8.49 -15.26
N ASN A 30 9.86 -8.31 -14.11
CA ASN A 30 11.34 -8.35 -13.95
C ASN A 30 12.08 -7.38 -14.89
N ILE A 31 11.47 -6.24 -15.19
CA ILE A 31 12.04 -5.18 -16.04
C ILE A 31 12.01 -3.82 -15.35
N GLY A 32 12.77 -2.87 -15.86
CA GLY A 32 12.86 -1.50 -15.42
C GLY A 32 14.23 -1.10 -14.89
N GLY A 33 14.47 0.18 -14.86
CA GLY A 33 15.73 0.79 -14.44
C GLY A 33 15.95 0.80 -12.93
N LYS A 34 16.48 1.91 -12.41
CA LYS A 34 16.84 2.06 -11.00
C LYS A 34 16.01 3.15 -10.33
N ALA A 35 15.78 3.02 -9.03
CA ALA A 35 15.33 4.13 -8.19
C ALA A 35 16.53 4.77 -7.49
N LYS A 36 16.57 6.11 -7.46
CA LYS A 36 17.61 6.82 -6.71
C LYS A 36 17.61 6.46 -5.24
N ILE A 37 16.40 6.31 -4.65
CA ILE A 37 16.20 5.81 -3.30
C ILE A 37 15.12 4.73 -3.34
N TYR A 38 15.37 3.61 -2.70
CA TYR A 38 14.38 2.57 -2.40
C TYR A 38 14.31 2.42 -0.89
N PHE A 39 13.12 2.61 -0.32
CA PHE A 39 12.91 2.59 1.12
C PHE A 39 11.87 1.54 1.51
N LYS A 40 12.23 0.73 2.51
CA LYS A 40 11.36 -0.32 3.05
C LYS A 40 11.14 -0.12 4.55
N PRO A 41 10.25 0.82 4.96
CA PRO A 41 9.93 1.02 6.37
C PRO A 41 9.24 -0.21 6.95
N GLU A 42 9.62 -0.58 8.17
CA GLU A 42 8.95 -1.63 8.94
C GLU A 42 7.96 -1.04 9.95
N THR A 43 8.13 0.23 10.35
CA THR A 43 7.25 0.88 11.32
C THR A 43 6.72 2.21 10.79
N LEU A 44 5.58 2.64 11.34
CA LEU A 44 5.01 3.95 11.03
C LEU A 44 5.98 5.08 11.43
N GLN A 45 6.69 4.92 12.54
CA GLN A 45 7.65 5.92 13.00
C GLN A 45 8.79 6.11 11.98
N GLU A 46 9.38 5.03 11.49
CA GLU A 46 10.41 5.10 10.43
C GLU A 46 9.89 5.80 9.17
N LEU A 47 8.65 5.52 8.78
CA LEU A 47 8.04 6.17 7.62
C LEU A 47 7.84 7.67 7.85
N ILE A 48 7.35 8.08 9.03
CA ILE A 48 7.16 9.48 9.41
C ILE A 48 8.50 10.23 9.39
N GLU A 49 9.52 9.69 10.04
CA GLU A 49 10.85 10.29 10.12
C GLU A 49 11.47 10.47 8.73
N PHE A 50 11.37 9.41 7.91
CA PHE A 50 11.85 9.48 6.52
C PHE A 50 11.13 10.55 5.71
N LEU A 51 9.78 10.61 5.77
CA LEU A 51 9.02 11.60 5.01
C LEU A 51 9.35 13.04 5.42
N LYS A 52 9.49 13.30 6.72
CA LYS A 52 9.93 14.60 7.23
C LYS A 52 11.34 14.96 6.75
N LEU A 53 12.26 14.01 6.78
CA LEU A 53 13.61 14.19 6.30
C LEU A 53 13.65 14.38 4.78
N TYR A 54 12.86 13.61 4.03
CA TYR A 54 12.74 13.69 2.58
C TYR A 54 12.15 15.03 2.12
N ASN A 55 11.21 15.58 2.89
CA ASN A 55 10.65 16.92 2.76
C ASN A 55 10.31 17.31 1.30
N ASN A 56 9.61 16.46 0.59
CA ASN A 56 9.18 16.65 -0.80
C ASN A 56 10.31 16.96 -1.81
N ARG A 57 11.55 16.55 -1.54
CA ARG A 57 12.70 16.82 -2.43
C ARG A 57 12.64 16.13 -3.78
N GLY A 58 11.61 15.34 -4.05
CA GLY A 58 11.40 14.64 -5.32
C GLY A 58 10.15 13.79 -5.33
N LYS A 59 9.96 13.04 -6.40
CA LYS A 59 8.79 12.17 -6.56
C LYS A 59 8.80 11.03 -5.54
N ILE A 60 7.62 10.72 -4.99
CA ILE A 60 7.37 9.54 -4.16
C ILE A 60 6.52 8.57 -4.98
N PHE A 61 6.93 7.32 -5.02
CA PHE A 61 6.18 6.24 -5.63
C PHE A 61 6.05 5.08 -4.66
N VAL A 62 4.82 4.63 -4.39
CA VAL A 62 4.55 3.51 -3.48
C VAL A 62 4.25 2.27 -4.28
N ILE A 63 4.96 1.18 -3.98
CA ILE A 63 4.76 -0.11 -4.63
C ILE A 63 4.19 -1.14 -3.66
N GLY A 64 3.17 -1.87 -4.13
CA GLY A 64 2.63 -3.06 -3.45
C GLY A 64 3.33 -4.34 -3.88
N ALA A 65 2.56 -5.31 -4.38
CA ALA A 65 3.09 -6.58 -4.91
C ALA A 65 3.91 -6.44 -6.20
N GLY A 66 3.80 -5.32 -6.91
CA GLY A 66 4.46 -5.12 -8.20
C GLY A 66 3.83 -5.89 -9.36
N SER A 67 2.60 -6.38 -9.20
CA SER A 67 1.87 -7.19 -10.20
C SER A 67 1.30 -6.39 -11.37
N ASN A 68 1.09 -5.07 -11.19
CA ASN A 68 0.48 -4.19 -12.19
C ASN A 68 1.31 -2.91 -12.39
N ILE A 69 2.63 -3.05 -12.45
CA ILE A 69 3.55 -1.93 -12.59
C ILE A 69 4.59 -2.28 -13.65
N LEU A 70 4.79 -1.33 -14.56
CA LEU A 70 5.83 -1.36 -15.55
C LEU A 70 6.76 -0.16 -15.31
N PHE A 71 7.99 -0.42 -14.89
CA PHE A 71 9.00 0.62 -14.74
C PHE A 71 9.72 0.84 -16.06
N GLN A 72 9.90 2.11 -16.42
CA GLN A 72 10.75 2.49 -17.53
C GLN A 72 12.23 2.24 -17.21
N ASP A 73 13.03 2.07 -18.24
CA ASP A 73 14.48 2.03 -18.10
C ASP A 73 15.02 3.39 -17.65
N GLY A 74 16.26 3.38 -17.13
CA GLY A 74 16.92 4.59 -16.63
C GLY A 74 16.74 4.80 -15.13
N LEU A 75 16.94 6.03 -14.68
CA LEU A 75 16.92 6.41 -13.27
C LEU A 75 15.61 7.12 -12.92
N PHE A 76 14.81 6.52 -12.05
CA PHE A 76 13.72 7.21 -11.37
C PHE A 76 14.34 8.15 -10.30
N ASN A 77 14.37 9.45 -10.58
CA ASN A 77 14.93 10.47 -9.68
C ASN A 77 13.94 10.81 -8.56
N GLY A 78 13.75 9.88 -7.65
CA GLY A 78 12.81 9.95 -6.54
C GLY A 78 13.00 8.81 -5.57
N VAL A 79 12.02 8.59 -4.70
CA VAL A 79 11.98 7.46 -3.78
C VAL A 79 10.87 6.49 -4.17
N VAL A 80 11.21 5.20 -4.21
CA VAL A 80 10.24 4.11 -4.26
C VAL A 80 10.09 3.54 -2.86
N ILE A 81 8.88 3.53 -2.32
CA ILE A 81 8.57 3.03 -0.98
C ILE A 81 7.81 1.71 -1.11
N LYS A 82 8.30 0.67 -0.43
CA LYS A 82 7.61 -0.59 -0.25
C LYS A 82 7.42 -0.86 1.24
N LEU A 83 6.19 -0.81 1.70
CA LEU A 83 5.87 -1.04 3.11
C LEU A 83 6.27 -2.44 3.56
N GLY A 84 6.88 -2.54 4.73
CA GLY A 84 7.35 -3.79 5.30
C GLY A 84 6.24 -4.63 5.95
N LYS A 85 6.62 -5.77 6.53
CA LYS A 85 5.68 -6.78 7.04
C LYS A 85 4.73 -6.27 8.12
N ASN A 86 5.13 -5.30 8.93
CA ASN A 86 4.27 -4.76 9.99
C ASN A 86 3.06 -3.99 9.45
N PHE A 87 3.06 -3.62 8.17
CA PHE A 87 1.91 -3.04 7.47
C PHE A 87 1.01 -4.11 6.80
N SER A 88 1.20 -5.39 7.14
CA SER A 88 0.42 -6.51 6.58
C SER A 88 -0.40 -7.25 7.65
N LYS A 89 -0.72 -6.58 8.75
CA LYS A 89 -1.54 -7.15 9.82
C LYS A 89 -3.01 -7.08 9.46
N ILE A 90 -3.77 -8.12 9.83
CA ILE A 90 -5.22 -8.16 9.70
C ILE A 90 -5.81 -8.35 11.09
N SER A 91 -6.92 -7.69 11.38
CA SER A 91 -7.68 -7.84 12.62
C SER A 91 -9.18 -7.66 12.40
N ILE A 92 -9.97 -8.29 13.26
CA ILE A 92 -11.41 -8.11 13.31
C ILE A 92 -11.70 -6.98 14.29
N LEU A 93 -12.51 -6.01 13.88
CA LEU A 93 -13.01 -4.95 14.74
C LEU A 93 -14.36 -5.33 15.37
N ASN A 94 -15.21 -6.02 14.62
CA ASN A 94 -16.48 -6.59 15.07
C ASN A 94 -16.92 -7.72 14.11
N HIS A 95 -18.12 -8.30 14.32
CA HIS A 95 -18.62 -9.47 13.59
C HIS A 95 -18.61 -9.37 12.05
N SER A 96 -18.49 -8.19 11.47
CA SER A 96 -18.52 -8.00 10.02
C SER A 96 -17.50 -6.96 9.53
N THR A 97 -16.66 -6.44 10.42
CA THR A 97 -15.71 -5.38 10.08
C THR A 97 -14.28 -5.85 10.29
N VAL A 98 -13.49 -5.74 9.23
CA VAL A 98 -12.09 -6.16 9.18
C VAL A 98 -11.20 -4.95 8.93
N VAL A 99 -10.10 -4.86 9.66
CA VAL A 99 -9.02 -3.89 9.39
C VAL A 99 -7.84 -4.65 8.80
N ALA A 100 -7.35 -4.20 7.65
CA ALA A 100 -6.19 -4.79 7.00
C ALA A 100 -5.14 -3.73 6.69
N GLY A 101 -3.89 -4.03 6.98
CA GLY A 101 -2.75 -3.21 6.58
C GLY A 101 -2.59 -3.19 5.06
N SER A 102 -2.13 -2.09 4.51
CA SER A 102 -2.02 -1.90 3.06
C SER A 102 -1.01 -2.82 2.37
N GLY A 103 -0.07 -3.41 3.14
CA GLY A 103 0.87 -4.44 2.66
C GLY A 103 0.29 -5.86 2.63
N THR A 104 -0.89 -6.10 3.21
CA THR A 104 -1.58 -7.39 3.17
C THR A 104 -1.90 -7.77 1.73
N SER A 105 -1.68 -9.03 1.32
CA SER A 105 -2.14 -9.46 0.01
C SER A 105 -3.67 -9.58 -0.03
N ASP A 106 -4.25 -9.29 -1.18
CA ASP A 106 -5.70 -9.37 -1.39
C ASP A 106 -6.21 -10.78 -1.11
N LYS A 107 -5.44 -11.80 -1.52
CA LYS A 107 -5.74 -13.20 -1.23
C LYS A 107 -5.77 -13.50 0.27
N GLN A 108 -4.76 -13.05 1.04
CA GLN A 108 -4.72 -13.24 2.50
C GLN A 108 -5.92 -12.58 3.20
N LEU A 109 -6.35 -11.40 2.73
CA LEU A 109 -7.54 -10.74 3.27
C LEU A 109 -8.81 -11.55 2.99
N SER A 110 -8.94 -12.12 1.79
CA SER A 110 -10.06 -13.01 1.44
C SER A 110 -10.08 -14.29 2.29
N GLU A 111 -8.92 -14.94 2.45
CA GLU A 111 -8.79 -16.16 3.27
C GLU A 111 -9.10 -15.87 4.73
N PHE A 112 -8.58 -14.79 5.30
CA PHE A 112 -8.87 -14.37 6.66
C PHE A 112 -10.37 -14.11 6.89
N ALA A 113 -11.05 -13.46 5.94
CA ALA A 113 -12.48 -13.22 6.03
C ALA A 113 -13.28 -14.54 5.98
N LEU A 114 -12.87 -15.48 5.12
CA LEU A 114 -13.49 -16.81 5.04
C LEU A 114 -13.35 -17.58 6.35
N GLU A 115 -12.16 -17.65 6.94
CA GLU A 115 -11.87 -18.31 8.21
C GLU A 115 -12.71 -17.76 9.37
N ASN A 116 -13.10 -16.48 9.28
CA ASN A 116 -13.91 -15.81 10.28
C ASN A 116 -15.40 -15.68 9.91
N SER A 117 -15.87 -16.45 8.90
CA SER A 117 -17.26 -16.46 8.43
C SER A 117 -17.79 -15.08 8.01
N ILE A 118 -16.92 -14.23 7.44
CA ILE A 118 -17.25 -12.91 6.92
C ILE A 118 -17.29 -12.97 5.39
N GLY A 119 -18.48 -12.84 4.80
CA GLY A 119 -18.67 -12.82 3.35
C GLY A 119 -18.45 -11.43 2.74
N GLY A 120 -18.35 -11.40 1.41
CA GLY A 120 -18.19 -10.18 0.62
C GLY A 120 -16.75 -9.88 0.18
N PHE A 121 -15.78 -10.69 0.61
CA PHE A 121 -14.35 -10.57 0.29
C PHE A 121 -13.89 -11.59 -0.76
N GLU A 122 -14.76 -12.45 -1.27
CA GLU A 122 -14.43 -13.57 -2.14
C GLU A 122 -13.72 -13.12 -3.42
N PHE A 123 -14.12 -11.97 -3.97
CA PHE A 123 -13.55 -11.43 -5.20
C PHE A 123 -12.06 -11.08 -5.09
N LEU A 124 -11.55 -10.87 -3.87
CA LEU A 124 -10.15 -10.55 -3.62
C LEU A 124 -9.23 -11.77 -3.84
N SER A 125 -9.76 -13.00 -3.75
CA SER A 125 -8.97 -14.24 -3.88
C SER A 125 -8.27 -14.37 -5.22
N CYS A 126 -8.82 -13.79 -6.28
CA CYS A 126 -8.26 -13.84 -7.64
C CYS A 126 -7.48 -12.58 -8.04
N ILE A 127 -7.34 -11.59 -7.15
CA ILE A 127 -6.60 -10.36 -7.44
C ILE A 127 -5.16 -10.49 -6.95
N PRO A 128 -4.16 -10.51 -7.86
CA PRO A 128 -2.76 -10.63 -7.46
C PRO A 128 -2.21 -9.25 -7.04
N GLY A 129 -2.52 -8.83 -5.83
CA GLY A 129 -2.18 -7.50 -5.35
C GLY A 129 -1.99 -7.42 -3.86
N THR A 130 -1.93 -6.19 -3.37
CA THR A 130 -2.00 -5.84 -1.96
C THR A 130 -3.14 -4.86 -1.73
N VAL A 131 -3.68 -4.81 -0.53
CA VAL A 131 -4.75 -3.90 -0.13
C VAL A 131 -4.47 -2.45 -0.56
N GLY A 132 -3.25 -1.95 -0.35
CA GLY A 132 -2.88 -0.59 -0.77
C GLY A 132 -2.90 -0.40 -2.29
N GLY A 133 -2.43 -1.40 -3.05
CA GLY A 133 -2.51 -1.40 -4.52
C GLY A 133 -3.93 -1.53 -5.03
N GLY A 134 -4.71 -2.42 -4.43
CA GLY A 134 -6.13 -2.63 -4.72
C GLY A 134 -6.96 -1.37 -4.52
N LEU A 135 -6.77 -0.67 -3.41
CA LEU A 135 -7.42 0.62 -3.14
C LEU A 135 -7.04 1.68 -4.17
N ARG A 136 -5.75 1.79 -4.51
CA ARG A 136 -5.26 2.77 -5.49
C ARG A 136 -5.86 2.56 -6.87
N MET A 137 -6.10 1.31 -7.23
CA MET A 137 -6.65 0.91 -8.51
C MET A 137 -8.17 0.67 -8.47
N ASN A 138 -8.83 0.81 -7.31
CA ASN A 138 -10.18 0.31 -7.13
C ASN A 138 -10.35 -1.07 -7.79
N SER A 139 -9.43 -1.97 -7.45
CA SER A 139 -9.35 -3.29 -8.07
C SER A 139 -10.63 -4.07 -7.84
N GLY A 140 -11.01 -4.89 -8.80
CA GLY A 140 -12.21 -5.68 -8.70
C GLY A 140 -12.21 -6.89 -9.61
N CYS A 141 -13.05 -7.85 -9.25
CA CYS A 141 -13.33 -9.06 -9.99
C CYS A 141 -14.79 -9.49 -9.74
N PHE A 142 -15.39 -10.26 -10.66
CA PHE A 142 -16.77 -10.74 -10.52
C PHE A 142 -17.80 -9.65 -10.20
N LYS A 143 -17.70 -8.52 -10.87
CA LYS A 143 -18.58 -7.33 -10.70
C LYS A 143 -18.53 -6.72 -9.30
N ARG A 144 -17.49 -6.99 -8.51
CA ARG A 144 -17.23 -6.38 -7.21
C ARG A 144 -15.92 -5.60 -7.27
N GLU A 145 -15.84 -4.51 -6.52
CA GLU A 145 -14.68 -3.62 -6.44
C GLU A 145 -14.35 -3.30 -4.98
N PHE A 146 -13.13 -2.81 -4.71
CA PHE A 146 -12.71 -2.41 -3.36
C PHE A 146 -13.65 -1.40 -2.70
N LYS A 147 -14.18 -0.43 -3.46
CA LYS A 147 -15.15 0.56 -2.96
C LYS A 147 -16.39 -0.08 -2.34
N ASP A 148 -16.84 -1.24 -2.83
CA ASP A 148 -18.08 -1.90 -2.40
C ASP A 148 -18.02 -2.44 -0.97
N ILE A 149 -16.81 -2.61 -0.43
CA ILE A 149 -16.57 -3.11 0.92
C ILE A 149 -15.83 -2.11 1.81
N LEU A 150 -15.36 -0.99 1.27
CA LEU A 150 -14.56 -0.01 2.00
C LEU A 150 -15.42 0.81 2.97
N ILE A 151 -14.93 1.01 4.19
CA ILE A 151 -15.48 1.97 5.16
C ILE A 151 -14.59 3.23 5.21
N SER A 152 -13.29 3.02 5.38
CA SER A 152 -12.32 4.11 5.50
C SER A 152 -10.90 3.64 5.22
N VAL A 153 -10.04 4.59 4.90
CA VAL A 153 -8.60 4.38 4.73
C VAL A 153 -7.84 5.18 5.77
N GLN A 154 -6.87 4.57 6.41
CA GLN A 154 -5.83 5.28 7.14
C GLN A 154 -4.65 5.52 6.20
N ALA A 155 -4.23 6.76 6.08
CA ALA A 155 -3.19 7.17 5.14
C ALA A 155 -2.23 8.17 5.79
N ILE A 156 -1.09 8.37 5.17
CA ILE A 156 -0.11 9.38 5.57
C ILE A 156 0.24 10.26 4.37
N ASP A 157 0.34 11.56 4.59
CA ASP A 157 0.78 12.51 3.57
C ASP A 157 2.32 12.60 3.51
N THR A 158 2.82 13.37 2.55
CA THR A 158 4.26 13.56 2.32
C THR A 158 4.97 14.33 3.44
N PHE A 159 4.24 14.93 4.35
CA PHE A 159 4.77 15.62 5.53
C PHE A 159 4.78 14.75 6.79
N GLY A 160 4.31 13.51 6.68
CA GLY A 160 4.25 12.59 7.81
C GLY A 160 2.99 12.74 8.68
N LYS A 161 1.95 13.43 8.20
CA LYS A 161 0.67 13.57 8.91
C LYS A 161 -0.23 12.38 8.58
N VAL A 162 -0.68 11.68 9.61
CA VAL A 162 -1.63 10.58 9.46
C VAL A 162 -3.05 11.13 9.35
N LEU A 163 -3.82 10.58 8.40
CA LEU A 163 -5.18 10.97 8.05
C LEU A 163 -6.08 9.74 8.05
N THR A 164 -7.32 9.91 8.51
CA THR A 164 -8.40 8.93 8.29
C THR A 164 -9.37 9.49 7.27
N ILE A 165 -9.54 8.79 6.16
CA ILE A 165 -10.36 9.23 5.03
C ILE A 165 -11.51 8.24 4.89
N PRO A 166 -12.76 8.64 5.20
CA PRO A 166 -13.93 7.80 5.01
C PRO A 166 -14.22 7.60 3.52
N GLU A 167 -14.83 6.45 3.18
CA GLU A 167 -15.07 6.05 1.78
C GLU A 167 -15.82 7.13 0.99
N TYR A 168 -16.85 7.76 1.56
CA TYR A 168 -17.66 8.79 0.87
C TYR A 168 -16.86 10.05 0.48
N LYS A 169 -15.67 10.26 1.02
CA LYS A 169 -14.74 11.33 0.61
C LYS A 169 -13.80 10.92 -0.51
N ILE A 170 -13.84 9.65 -0.92
CA ILE A 170 -12.96 9.11 -1.96
C ILE A 170 -13.81 8.90 -3.22
N LYS A 171 -13.45 9.60 -4.30
CA LYS A 171 -14.09 9.35 -5.59
C LYS A 171 -13.43 8.15 -6.26
N PHE A 172 -14.16 7.06 -6.33
CA PHE A 172 -13.74 5.89 -7.09
C PHE A 172 -14.43 5.86 -8.45
N SER A 173 -13.69 5.42 -9.45
CA SER A 173 -14.20 5.06 -10.76
C SER A 173 -13.54 3.77 -11.23
N TYR A 174 -13.89 3.29 -12.42
CA TYR A 174 -13.29 2.07 -12.96
C TYR A 174 -11.76 2.17 -12.98
N ARG A 175 -11.11 1.29 -12.24
CA ARG A 175 -9.63 1.21 -12.09
C ARG A 175 -8.96 2.51 -11.61
N LYS A 176 -9.67 3.33 -10.84
CA LYS A 176 -9.15 4.61 -10.38
C LYS A 176 -9.65 4.98 -8.98
N CYS A 177 -8.72 5.49 -8.17
CA CYS A 177 -8.96 6.20 -6.91
C CYS A 177 -8.47 7.64 -7.08
N ASP A 178 -9.28 8.62 -6.70
CA ASP A 178 -9.06 10.05 -6.97
C ASP A 178 -8.22 10.76 -5.88
N LEU A 179 -7.73 10.02 -4.91
CA LEU A 179 -6.82 10.57 -3.91
C LEU A 179 -5.46 10.91 -4.53
N PRO A 180 -4.78 11.97 -4.03
CA PRO A 180 -3.44 12.34 -4.49
C PRO A 180 -2.50 11.14 -4.56
N LYS A 181 -1.65 11.09 -5.60
CA LYS A 181 -0.77 9.93 -5.87
C LYS A 181 0.32 9.77 -4.81
N ASP A 182 0.66 10.83 -4.12
CA ASP A 182 1.69 10.91 -3.09
C ASP A 182 1.17 10.57 -1.68
N ILE A 183 -0.14 10.39 -1.49
CA ILE A 183 -0.70 9.82 -0.27
C ILE A 183 -0.37 8.33 -0.20
N ILE A 184 0.18 7.91 0.95
CA ILE A 184 0.55 6.52 1.22
C ILE A 184 -0.52 5.88 2.09
N PHE A 185 -1.17 4.82 1.61
CA PHE A 185 -2.13 4.05 2.39
C PHE A 185 -1.41 3.19 3.43
N LEU A 186 -1.85 3.24 4.68
CA LEU A 186 -1.29 2.49 5.81
C LEU A 186 -2.13 1.27 6.12
N SER A 187 -3.45 1.44 6.19
CA SER A 187 -4.43 0.38 6.42
C SER A 187 -5.80 0.80 5.89
N ALA A 188 -6.71 -0.14 5.79
CA ALA A 188 -8.10 0.14 5.48
C ALA A 188 -9.04 -0.69 6.34
N THR A 189 -10.22 -0.11 6.59
CA THR A 189 -11.33 -0.76 7.29
C THR A 189 -12.37 -1.15 6.27
N PHE A 190 -12.79 -2.40 6.31
CA PHE A 190 -13.72 -3.00 5.39
C PHE A 190 -14.95 -3.57 6.11
N LYS A 191 -16.09 -3.53 5.44
CA LYS A 191 -17.33 -4.13 5.91
C LYS A 191 -17.71 -5.31 5.00
N GLY A 192 -17.87 -6.46 5.61
CA GLY A 192 -18.44 -7.64 4.99
C GLY A 192 -19.84 -7.96 5.48
N ASN A 193 -20.33 -9.11 5.10
CA ASN A 193 -21.62 -9.63 5.52
C ASN A 193 -21.39 -10.85 6.43
N LYS A 194 -22.15 -10.96 7.53
CA LYS A 194 -22.10 -12.17 8.34
C LYS A 194 -22.66 -13.32 7.50
N LYS A 195 -21.89 -14.38 7.28
CA LYS A 195 -22.41 -15.62 6.71
C LYS A 195 -22.93 -16.49 7.85
N ASN A 196 -24.19 -16.93 7.77
CA ASN A 196 -24.64 -18.03 8.59
C ASN A 196 -23.91 -19.27 8.09
N THR A 197 -23.08 -19.87 8.91
CA THR A 197 -22.58 -21.22 8.71
C THR A 197 -23.77 -22.18 8.85
N THR A 198 -24.37 -22.58 7.74
CA THR A 198 -25.24 -23.78 7.67
C THR A 198 -24.36 -24.99 7.59
#